data_96d5db151e90a9e4400e57e31b29fa73
#
_entry.id   96d5db151e90a9e4400e57e31b29fa73
#
_cell.length_a   1.000
_cell.length_b   1.000
_cell.length_c   1.000
_cell.angle_alpha   90.00
_cell.angle_beta   90.00
_cell.angle_gamma   90.00
#
_symmetry.space_group_name_H-M   'P 1'
#
loop_
_entity.id
_entity.type
_entity.pdbx_description
1 polymer ?
#
loop_
_entity_poly.entity_id
_entity_poly.type
_entity_poly.pdbx_seq_one_letter_code
_entity_poly.pdbx_strand_id
1 'polypeptide(L)'
;MTPDLLWAPFGEFAFMRRALLGGVALACSAGPLGVFLILRRMSLMGDAIAHGILPGAALAFWLFGLSLPALTAGGLVAGLGMAGAAAWVTRRTGLREDASLAALYPISLASGVLLLGLAGRKLDLLHLLFGSALAVDTATLYGMLGTALFSLAVLALSYRALALDSLDPLFLRSISRFGPLAHAAFLTLVVLNLVIGFQAIGALMVVGLMMLPAAAARFWSRRLLILLPLAALIGAVCVWLGLVLSFYASLPSGPCIVLLAGAFYLFSLVAGPVNGLLRSTPFPITV
;
A
#
# COMPACT_ATOMS: atom_id res chain seq x y z
N MET A 1 18.90 16.35 -21.28
CA MET A 1 18.35 16.83 -20.01
C MET A 1 19.50 16.96 -19.05
N THR A 2 19.84 18.19 -18.65
CA THR A 2 20.89 18.43 -17.67
C THR A 2 20.44 17.84 -16.32
N PRO A 3 21.35 17.24 -15.51
CA PRO A 3 20.99 16.67 -14.20
C PRO A 3 20.32 17.68 -13.27
N ASP A 4 20.60 18.97 -13.49
CA ASP A 4 19.98 20.07 -12.76
C ASP A 4 18.45 20.12 -12.91
N LEU A 5 17.91 19.76 -14.08
CA LEU A 5 16.46 19.76 -14.35
C LEU A 5 15.68 18.75 -13.48
N LEU A 6 16.31 17.61 -13.12
CA LEU A 6 15.69 16.56 -12.31
C LEU A 6 15.69 16.89 -10.81
N TRP A 7 16.63 17.74 -10.35
CA TRP A 7 16.78 18.09 -8.94
C TRP A 7 16.32 19.51 -8.60
N ALA A 8 16.21 20.41 -9.59
CA ALA A 8 15.79 21.79 -9.40
C ALA A 8 14.49 21.93 -8.59
N PRO A 9 13.40 21.17 -8.88
CA PRO A 9 12.15 21.31 -8.12
C PRO A 9 12.30 21.01 -6.64
N PHE A 10 13.20 20.09 -6.29
CA PHE A 10 13.44 19.69 -4.90
C PHE A 10 14.38 20.65 -4.17
N GLY A 11 15.24 21.37 -4.88
CA GLY A 11 16.08 22.44 -4.34
C GLY A 11 15.28 23.68 -3.97
N GLU A 12 14.38 24.09 -4.85
CA GLU A 12 13.66 25.36 -4.74
C GLU A 12 12.41 25.27 -3.84
N PHE A 13 11.67 24.14 -3.88
CA PHE A 13 10.35 24.03 -3.23
C PHE A 13 10.34 23.06 -2.04
N ALA A 14 10.01 23.59 -0.86
CA ALA A 14 9.94 22.80 0.37
C ALA A 14 8.82 21.73 0.34
N PHE A 15 7.70 22.00 -0.34
CA PHE A 15 6.62 21.03 -0.49
C PHE A 15 7.04 19.82 -1.36
N MET A 16 7.86 20.04 -2.40
CA MET A 16 8.40 18.97 -3.23
C MET A 16 9.33 18.04 -2.42
N ARG A 17 10.17 18.61 -1.55
CA ARG A 17 11.02 17.82 -0.66
C ARG A 17 10.21 16.97 0.31
N ARG A 18 9.15 17.53 0.90
CA ARG A 18 8.26 16.80 1.80
C ARG A 18 7.52 15.68 1.06
N ALA A 19 7.00 15.96 -0.13
CA ALA A 19 6.35 14.97 -0.98
C ALA A 19 7.30 13.81 -1.36
N LEU A 20 8.54 14.13 -1.72
CA LEU A 20 9.55 13.13 -2.03
C LEU A 20 9.90 12.26 -0.81
N LEU A 21 10.23 12.88 0.31
CA LEU A 21 10.59 12.16 1.53
C LEU A 21 9.44 11.27 2.03
N GLY A 22 8.21 11.79 2.08
CA GLY A 22 7.04 11.03 2.48
C GLY A 22 6.72 9.90 1.51
N GLY A 23 6.73 10.17 0.20
CA GLY A 23 6.47 9.17 -0.82
C GLY A 23 7.51 8.05 -0.85
N VAL A 24 8.80 8.39 -0.71
CA VAL A 24 9.90 7.40 -0.62
C VAL A 24 9.78 6.59 0.66
N ALA A 25 9.51 7.21 1.81
CA ALA A 25 9.29 6.50 3.07
C ALA A 25 8.15 5.49 2.94
N LEU A 26 7.03 5.90 2.34
CA LEU A 26 5.90 5.02 2.09
C LEU A 26 6.27 3.90 1.11
N ALA A 27 6.97 4.18 0.01
CA ALA A 27 7.42 3.17 -0.94
C ALA A 27 8.33 2.13 -0.28
N CYS A 28 9.22 2.57 0.62
CA CYS A 28 10.12 1.68 1.37
C CYS A 28 9.38 0.72 2.32
N SER A 29 8.24 1.12 2.87
CA SER A 29 7.44 0.25 3.74
C SER A 29 6.35 -0.51 2.98
N ALA A 30 5.61 0.15 2.10
CA ALA A 30 4.50 -0.45 1.36
C ALA A 30 4.96 -1.46 0.30
N GLY A 31 6.06 -1.20 -0.42
CA GLY A 31 6.61 -2.12 -1.43
C GLY A 31 6.91 -3.52 -0.88
N PRO A 32 7.69 -3.67 0.19
CA PRO A 32 7.91 -4.94 0.86
C PRO A 32 6.63 -5.62 1.36
N LEU A 33 5.69 -4.86 1.93
CA LEU A 33 4.38 -5.41 2.33
C LEU A 33 3.60 -5.94 1.12
N GLY A 34 3.63 -5.23 -0.01
CA GLY A 34 3.04 -5.67 -1.28
C GLY A 34 3.63 -6.98 -1.79
N VAL A 35 4.94 -7.20 -1.63
CA VAL A 35 5.59 -8.49 -1.98
C VAL A 35 4.97 -9.63 -1.19
N PHE A 36 4.78 -9.47 0.12
CA PHE A 36 4.14 -10.49 0.96
C PHE A 36 2.66 -10.69 0.60
N LEU A 37 1.91 -9.63 0.28
CA LEU A 37 0.53 -9.73 -0.18
C LEU A 37 0.42 -10.59 -1.45
N ILE A 38 1.29 -10.33 -2.43
CA ILE A 38 1.29 -11.09 -3.69
C ILE A 38 1.70 -12.55 -3.45
N LEU A 39 2.68 -12.83 -2.59
CA LEU A 39 3.10 -14.19 -2.27
C LEU A 39 1.99 -14.99 -1.58
N ARG A 40 1.19 -14.34 -0.75
CA ARG A 40 0.03 -14.94 -0.05
C ARG A 40 -1.23 -15.00 -0.92
N ARG A 41 -1.17 -14.56 -2.18
CA ARG A 41 -2.32 -14.47 -3.10
C ARG A 41 -3.45 -13.61 -2.56
N MET A 42 -3.11 -12.50 -1.90
CA MET A 42 -4.01 -11.51 -1.30
C MET A 42 -3.87 -10.14 -2.01
N SER A 43 -3.76 -10.16 -3.34
CA SER A 43 -3.49 -8.95 -4.13
C SER A 43 -4.61 -7.91 -4.10
N LEU A 44 -5.85 -8.31 -3.93
CA LEU A 44 -7.00 -7.40 -3.81
C LEU A 44 -7.17 -6.81 -2.42
N MET A 45 -6.43 -7.32 -1.43
CA MET A 45 -6.57 -6.90 -0.03
C MET A 45 -6.25 -5.41 0.17
N GLY A 46 -5.22 -4.89 -0.53
CA GLY A 46 -4.85 -3.48 -0.44
C GLY A 46 -5.99 -2.56 -0.84
N ASP A 47 -6.63 -2.84 -1.96
CA ASP A 47 -7.77 -2.08 -2.46
C ASP A 47 -9.01 -2.23 -1.57
N ALA A 48 -9.33 -3.46 -1.19
CA ALA A 48 -10.46 -3.75 -0.31
C ALA A 48 -10.36 -3.03 1.04
N ILE A 49 -9.17 -3.03 1.67
CA ILE A 49 -8.95 -2.33 2.94
C ILE A 49 -8.96 -0.81 2.74
N ALA A 50 -8.38 -0.29 1.65
CA ALA A 50 -8.39 1.14 1.38
C ALA A 50 -9.83 1.71 1.32
N HIS A 51 -10.76 0.97 0.72
CA HIS A 51 -12.18 1.30 0.76
C HIS A 51 -12.84 0.96 2.10
N GLY A 52 -12.38 -0.07 2.79
CA GLY A 52 -12.86 -0.49 4.11
C GLY A 52 -12.59 0.50 5.23
N ILE A 53 -11.63 1.40 5.06
CA ILE A 53 -11.29 2.47 6.01
C ILE A 53 -12.37 3.57 6.04
N LEU A 54 -13.11 3.77 4.94
CA LEU A 54 -14.03 4.90 4.77
C LEU A 54 -15.09 5.05 5.86
N PRO A 55 -15.82 4.00 6.32
CA PRO A 55 -16.84 4.19 7.36
C PRO A 55 -16.27 4.71 8.66
N GLY A 56 -15.09 4.23 9.06
CA GLY A 56 -14.44 4.71 10.28
C GLY A 56 -13.94 6.14 10.18
N ALA A 57 -13.37 6.50 9.03
CA ALA A 57 -13.01 7.88 8.76
C ALA A 57 -14.25 8.80 8.71
N ALA A 58 -15.37 8.34 8.11
CA ALA A 58 -16.63 9.08 8.07
C ALA A 58 -17.24 9.30 9.47
N LEU A 59 -17.24 8.26 10.30
CA LEU A 59 -17.69 8.36 11.71
C LEU A 59 -16.81 9.32 12.51
N ALA A 60 -15.50 9.20 12.38
CA ALA A 60 -14.57 10.09 13.06
C ALA A 60 -14.75 11.54 12.62
N PHE A 61 -14.97 11.77 11.33
CA PHE A 61 -15.28 13.09 10.78
C PHE A 61 -16.59 13.66 11.33
N TRP A 62 -17.62 12.84 11.44
CA TRP A 62 -18.91 13.25 11.96
C TRP A 62 -18.84 13.64 13.44
N LEU A 63 -18.09 12.89 14.26
CA LEU A 63 -17.98 13.10 15.70
C LEU A 63 -16.98 14.20 16.09
N PHE A 64 -15.84 14.28 15.40
CA PHE A 64 -14.68 15.10 15.79
C PHE A 64 -14.29 16.14 14.74
N GLY A 65 -14.99 16.21 13.59
CA GLY A 65 -14.65 17.10 12.48
C GLY A 65 -13.34 16.69 11.77
N LEU A 66 -12.65 17.68 11.17
CA LEU A 66 -11.39 17.49 10.43
C LEU A 66 -10.18 17.34 11.39
N SER A 67 -10.24 16.44 12.34
CA SER A 67 -9.11 16.11 13.22
C SER A 67 -8.30 14.96 12.64
N LEU A 68 -7.07 15.22 12.19
CA LEU A 68 -6.18 14.17 11.63
C LEU A 68 -6.02 12.97 12.57
N PRO A 69 -5.75 13.12 13.87
CA PRO A 69 -5.64 11.97 14.77
C PRO A 69 -6.95 11.17 14.88
N ALA A 70 -8.11 11.84 14.89
CA ALA A 70 -9.40 11.16 14.95
C ALA A 70 -9.69 10.39 13.66
N LEU A 71 -9.43 10.98 12.51
CA LEU A 71 -9.57 10.33 11.20
C LEU A 71 -8.64 9.11 11.09
N THR A 72 -7.40 9.24 11.57
CA THR A 72 -6.43 8.13 11.59
C THR A 72 -6.93 6.99 12.50
N ALA A 73 -7.37 7.32 13.71
CA ALA A 73 -7.89 6.33 14.65
C ALA A 73 -9.15 5.64 14.11
N GLY A 74 -10.11 6.40 13.57
CA GLY A 74 -11.32 5.86 12.93
C GLY A 74 -11.00 4.94 11.75
N GLY A 75 -10.08 5.37 10.88
CA GLY A 75 -9.61 4.56 9.77
C GLY A 75 -8.92 3.27 10.20
N LEU A 76 -8.05 3.33 11.22
CA LEU A 76 -7.39 2.15 11.79
C LEU A 76 -8.40 1.16 12.38
N VAL A 77 -9.36 1.64 13.18
CA VAL A 77 -10.39 0.79 13.78
C VAL A 77 -11.24 0.11 12.69
N ALA A 78 -11.67 0.84 11.67
CA ALA A 78 -12.46 0.28 10.58
C ALA A 78 -11.64 -0.70 9.72
N GLY A 79 -10.40 -0.34 9.35
CA GLY A 79 -9.52 -1.19 8.56
C GLY A 79 -9.15 -2.50 9.28
N LEU A 80 -8.80 -2.42 10.56
CA LEU A 80 -8.54 -3.59 11.40
C LEU A 80 -9.81 -4.42 11.64
N GLY A 81 -10.95 -3.75 11.85
CA GLY A 81 -12.25 -4.39 11.98
C GLY A 81 -12.61 -5.17 10.73
N MET A 82 -12.41 -4.60 9.55
CA MET A 82 -12.65 -5.25 8.27
C MET A 82 -11.70 -6.44 8.04
N ALA A 83 -10.40 -6.28 8.31
CA ALA A 83 -9.43 -7.37 8.22
C ALA A 83 -9.77 -8.50 9.20
N GLY A 84 -10.15 -8.15 10.44
CA GLY A 84 -10.59 -9.11 11.44
C GLY A 84 -11.88 -9.84 11.06
N ALA A 85 -12.86 -9.12 10.50
CA ALA A 85 -14.11 -9.71 9.99
C ALA A 85 -13.84 -10.69 8.84
N ALA A 86 -12.99 -10.32 7.88
CA ALA A 86 -12.59 -11.20 6.79
C ALA A 86 -11.90 -12.47 7.31
N ALA A 87 -10.94 -12.33 8.23
CA ALA A 87 -10.27 -13.45 8.86
C ALA A 87 -11.25 -14.35 9.64
N TRP A 88 -12.23 -13.77 10.31
CA TRP A 88 -13.26 -14.52 11.03
C TRP A 88 -14.17 -15.31 10.07
N VAL A 89 -14.65 -14.67 8.97
CA VAL A 89 -15.44 -15.34 7.93
C VAL A 89 -14.67 -16.49 7.32
N THR A 90 -13.41 -16.26 6.94
CA THR A 90 -12.52 -17.29 6.37
C THR A 90 -12.41 -18.52 7.29
N ARG A 91 -12.22 -18.30 8.60
CA ARG A 91 -12.12 -19.40 9.57
C ARG A 91 -13.41 -20.18 9.74
N ARG A 92 -14.57 -19.56 9.54
CA ARG A 92 -15.88 -20.18 9.76
C ARG A 92 -16.47 -20.82 8.49
N THR A 93 -16.14 -20.28 7.32
CA THR A 93 -16.78 -20.71 6.05
C THR A 93 -15.85 -21.47 5.12
N GLY A 94 -14.53 -21.48 5.40
CA GLY A 94 -13.52 -22.05 4.50
C GLY A 94 -13.28 -21.23 3.23
N LEU A 95 -13.92 -20.05 3.07
CA LEU A 95 -13.63 -19.11 1.99
C LEU A 95 -12.21 -18.60 2.12
N ARG A 96 -11.58 -18.29 0.99
CA ARG A 96 -10.28 -17.63 1.00
C ARG A 96 -10.40 -16.20 1.54
N GLU A 97 -9.39 -15.73 2.22
CA GLU A 97 -9.38 -14.40 2.87
C GLU A 97 -9.60 -13.27 1.85
N ASP A 98 -9.00 -13.39 0.67
CA ASP A 98 -9.18 -12.44 -0.44
C ASP A 98 -10.66 -12.38 -0.92
N ALA A 99 -11.33 -13.53 -0.99
CA ALA A 99 -12.75 -13.60 -1.35
C ALA A 99 -13.65 -13.02 -0.24
N SER A 100 -13.31 -13.26 1.03
CA SER A 100 -14.05 -12.70 2.17
C SER A 100 -13.94 -11.17 2.19
N LEU A 101 -12.75 -10.63 1.91
CA LEU A 101 -12.52 -9.19 1.76
C LEU A 101 -13.29 -8.61 0.58
N ALA A 102 -13.27 -9.28 -0.58
CA ALA A 102 -13.99 -8.86 -1.77
C ALA A 102 -15.51 -8.79 -1.56
N ALA A 103 -16.07 -9.63 -0.69
CA ALA A 103 -17.47 -9.56 -0.32
C ALA A 103 -17.80 -8.47 0.70
N LEU A 104 -16.89 -8.19 1.63
CA LEU A 104 -17.10 -7.23 2.71
C LEU A 104 -16.85 -5.78 2.30
N TYR A 105 -15.89 -5.52 1.38
CA TYR A 105 -15.52 -4.14 1.05
C TYR A 105 -16.66 -3.32 0.42
N PRO A 106 -17.54 -3.84 -0.47
CA PRO A 106 -18.64 -3.05 -0.99
C PRO A 106 -19.64 -2.64 0.09
N ILE A 107 -19.86 -3.50 1.09
CA ILE A 107 -20.71 -3.20 2.25
C ILE A 107 -20.09 -2.06 3.06
N SER A 108 -18.78 -2.14 3.31
CA SER A 108 -18.04 -1.10 4.01
C SER A 108 -18.06 0.21 3.24
N LEU A 109 -17.78 0.19 1.93
CA LEU A 109 -17.81 1.37 1.08
C LEU A 109 -19.18 2.03 1.08
N ALA A 110 -20.25 1.25 0.88
CA ALA A 110 -21.61 1.76 0.86
C ALA A 110 -22.00 2.39 2.20
N SER A 111 -21.63 1.77 3.32
CA SER A 111 -21.88 2.34 4.65
C SER A 111 -21.10 3.64 4.89
N GLY A 112 -19.85 3.72 4.41
CA GLY A 112 -19.04 4.93 4.50
C GLY A 112 -19.63 6.08 3.69
N VAL A 113 -20.05 5.83 2.45
CA VAL A 113 -20.71 6.82 1.58
C VAL A 113 -22.04 7.29 2.19
N LEU A 114 -22.83 6.37 2.75
CA LEU A 114 -24.08 6.71 3.42
C LEU A 114 -23.84 7.63 4.62
N LEU A 115 -22.88 7.30 5.48
CA LEU A 115 -22.52 8.12 6.64
C LEU A 115 -22.07 9.53 6.25
N LEU A 116 -21.26 9.65 5.19
CA LEU A 116 -20.84 10.95 4.66
C LEU A 116 -22.04 11.76 4.11
N GLY A 117 -22.99 11.10 3.45
CA GLY A 117 -24.21 11.71 2.96
C GLY A 117 -25.10 12.26 4.11
N LEU A 118 -25.22 11.50 5.19
CA LEU A 118 -25.96 11.90 6.39
C LEU A 118 -25.30 13.06 7.14
N ALA A 119 -23.98 13.19 7.06
CA ALA A 119 -23.24 14.29 7.69
C ALA A 119 -23.51 15.66 7.03
N GLY A 120 -24.25 15.72 5.92
CA GLY A 120 -24.69 16.96 5.26
C GLY A 120 -23.57 17.83 4.68
N ARG A 121 -22.34 17.36 4.69
CA ARG A 121 -21.17 18.05 4.13
C ARG A 121 -20.76 17.37 2.83
N LYS A 122 -20.70 18.15 1.75
CA LYS A 122 -20.17 17.69 0.45
C LYS A 122 -18.66 17.51 0.58
N LEU A 123 -18.22 16.33 1.01
CA LEU A 123 -16.82 15.95 0.83
C LEU A 123 -16.61 15.60 -0.64
N ASP A 124 -15.61 16.22 -1.24
CA ASP A 124 -15.20 15.88 -2.59
C ASP A 124 -14.50 14.51 -2.54
N LEU A 125 -15.27 13.46 -2.87
CA LEU A 125 -14.78 12.08 -2.91
C LEU A 125 -13.61 11.93 -3.89
N LEU A 126 -13.56 12.73 -4.95
CA LEU A 126 -12.44 12.72 -5.89
C LEU A 126 -11.16 13.20 -5.20
N HIS A 127 -11.25 14.27 -4.42
CA HIS A 127 -10.09 14.76 -3.67
C HIS A 127 -9.62 13.77 -2.61
N LEU A 128 -10.54 13.03 -2.00
CA LEU A 128 -10.21 11.97 -1.03
C LEU A 128 -9.53 10.75 -1.69
N LEU A 129 -9.99 10.35 -2.88
CA LEU A 129 -9.46 9.17 -3.60
C LEU A 129 -8.11 9.45 -4.26
N PHE A 130 -7.98 10.61 -4.90
CA PHE A 130 -6.77 10.95 -5.66
C PHE A 130 -5.74 11.68 -4.80
N GLY A 131 -6.16 12.30 -3.68
CA GLY A 131 -5.28 13.03 -2.79
C GLY A 131 -4.41 14.06 -3.51
N SER A 132 -3.44 14.61 -2.80
CA SER A 132 -2.39 15.43 -3.38
C SER A 132 -1.09 15.20 -2.62
N ALA A 133 -0.15 14.47 -3.22
CA ALA A 133 1.17 14.26 -2.61
C ALA A 133 1.92 15.58 -2.37
N LEU A 134 1.53 16.65 -3.06
CA LEU A 134 2.12 18.00 -2.91
C LEU A 134 1.54 18.75 -1.70
N ALA A 135 0.41 18.30 -1.13
CA ALA A 135 -0.23 18.93 0.03
C ALA A 135 0.28 18.38 1.38
N VAL A 136 1.31 17.53 1.38
CA VAL A 136 1.88 16.93 2.59
C VAL A 136 2.46 18.02 3.50
N ASP A 137 1.85 18.21 4.67
CA ASP A 137 2.35 19.07 5.73
C ASP A 137 3.42 18.37 6.58
N THR A 138 4.04 19.11 7.49
CA THR A 138 5.14 18.57 8.31
C THR A 138 4.67 17.48 9.29
N ALA A 139 3.45 17.61 9.82
CA ALA A 139 2.88 16.62 10.75
C ALA A 139 2.60 15.30 10.04
N THR A 140 1.99 15.36 8.86
CA THR A 140 1.74 14.20 7.99
C THR A 140 3.05 13.52 7.57
N LEU A 141 4.09 14.30 7.23
CA LEU A 141 5.41 13.76 6.90
C LEU A 141 6.01 12.95 8.06
N TYR A 142 5.95 13.48 9.30
CA TYR A 142 6.42 12.72 10.47
C TYR A 142 5.59 11.45 10.71
N GLY A 143 4.28 11.50 10.47
CA GLY A 143 3.42 10.32 10.50
C GLY A 143 3.85 9.26 9.49
N MET A 144 4.13 9.65 8.24
CA MET A 144 4.61 8.74 7.19
C MET A 144 5.97 8.13 7.54
N LEU A 145 6.93 8.94 7.98
CA LEU A 145 8.26 8.48 8.39
C LEU A 145 8.18 7.52 9.59
N GLY A 146 7.41 7.88 10.62
CA GLY A 146 7.21 7.04 11.79
C GLY A 146 6.57 5.69 11.43
N THR A 147 5.54 5.72 10.59
CA THR A 147 4.89 4.49 10.10
C THR A 147 5.83 3.64 9.26
N ALA A 148 6.63 4.25 8.39
CA ALA A 148 7.60 3.52 7.57
C ALA A 148 8.67 2.85 8.44
N LEU A 149 9.26 3.57 9.39
CA LEU A 149 10.25 3.03 10.32
C LEU A 149 9.67 1.91 11.18
N PHE A 150 8.48 2.11 11.76
CA PHE A 150 7.80 1.10 12.53
C PHE A 150 7.51 -0.15 11.71
N SER A 151 6.97 0.02 10.49
CA SER A 151 6.66 -1.08 9.60
C SER A 151 7.90 -1.87 9.19
N LEU A 152 8.99 -1.18 8.85
CA LEU A 152 10.26 -1.83 8.50
C LEU A 152 10.86 -2.57 9.70
N ALA A 153 10.81 -1.99 10.89
CA ALA A 153 11.30 -2.64 12.11
C ALA A 153 10.52 -3.92 12.43
N VAL A 154 9.18 -3.85 12.43
CA VAL A 154 8.33 -5.03 12.68
C VAL A 154 8.49 -6.05 11.56
N LEU A 155 8.60 -5.63 10.31
CA LEU A 155 8.84 -6.52 9.18
C LEU A 155 10.17 -7.24 9.29
N ALA A 156 11.23 -6.54 9.71
CA ALA A 156 12.56 -7.13 9.94
C ALA A 156 12.54 -8.16 11.08
N LEU A 157 11.87 -7.83 12.20
CA LEU A 157 11.73 -8.73 13.35
C LEU A 157 10.89 -9.97 13.00
N SER A 158 9.81 -9.80 12.25
CA SER A 158 8.88 -10.87 11.87
C SER A 158 9.23 -11.55 10.54
N TYR A 159 10.32 -11.13 9.86
CA TYR A 159 10.70 -11.60 8.52
C TYR A 159 10.69 -13.12 8.38
N ARG A 160 11.33 -13.85 9.33
CA ARG A 160 11.42 -15.31 9.29
C ARG A 160 10.06 -15.98 9.39
N ALA A 161 9.21 -15.48 10.31
CA ALA A 161 7.85 -16.00 10.48
C ALA A 161 6.98 -15.71 9.26
N LEU A 162 7.07 -14.50 8.70
CA LEU A 162 6.32 -14.10 7.52
C LEU A 162 6.75 -14.85 6.26
N ALA A 163 8.06 -15.10 6.10
CA ALA A 163 8.59 -15.88 4.99
C ALA A 163 8.09 -17.32 5.04
N LEU A 164 8.16 -17.97 6.21
CA LEU A 164 7.66 -19.33 6.41
C LEU A 164 6.13 -19.41 6.21
N ASP A 165 5.37 -18.48 6.75
CA ASP A 165 3.92 -18.43 6.61
C ASP A 165 3.47 -18.21 5.15
N SER A 166 4.31 -17.54 4.35
CA SER A 166 4.03 -17.32 2.92
C SER A 166 4.37 -18.52 2.04
N LEU A 167 5.29 -19.40 2.48
CA LEU A 167 5.71 -20.58 1.75
C LEU A 167 4.93 -21.83 2.16
N ASP A 168 4.81 -22.07 3.45
CA ASP A 168 4.09 -23.22 4.04
C ASP A 168 3.39 -22.83 5.35
N PRO A 169 2.13 -22.36 5.28
CA PRO A 169 1.35 -21.99 6.46
C PRO A 169 1.08 -23.17 7.41
N LEU A 170 0.98 -24.40 6.87
CA LEU A 170 0.70 -25.59 7.68
C LEU A 170 1.93 -25.98 8.52
N PHE A 171 3.11 -25.91 7.92
CA PHE A 171 4.38 -26.15 8.60
C PHE A 171 4.60 -25.16 9.74
N LEU A 172 4.35 -23.86 9.53
CA LEU A 172 4.49 -22.87 10.60
C LEU A 172 3.53 -23.15 11.77
N ARG A 173 2.29 -23.55 11.49
CA ARG A 173 1.30 -23.88 12.53
C ARG A 173 1.66 -25.12 13.34
N SER A 174 2.39 -26.07 12.75
CA SER A 174 2.82 -27.29 13.45
C SER A 174 3.99 -27.04 14.42
N ILE A 175 4.86 -26.07 14.10
CA ILE A 175 6.10 -25.82 14.88
C ILE A 175 5.91 -24.66 15.87
N SER A 176 5.08 -23.66 15.55
CA SER A 176 5.00 -22.42 16.34
C SER A 176 3.58 -21.89 16.47
N ARG A 177 3.24 -21.50 17.70
CA ARG A 177 2.02 -20.75 18.01
C ARG A 177 2.08 -19.27 17.57
N PHE A 178 3.25 -18.83 17.09
CA PHE A 178 3.45 -17.44 16.62
C PHE A 178 2.89 -17.17 15.22
N GLY A 179 2.50 -18.16 14.43
CA GLY A 179 1.94 -17.99 13.10
C GLY A 179 0.74 -17.01 13.05
N PRO A 180 -0.31 -17.23 13.85
CA PRO A 180 -1.45 -16.29 13.89
C PRO A 180 -1.09 -14.87 14.32
N LEU A 181 -0.10 -14.72 15.22
CA LEU A 181 0.38 -13.42 15.68
C LEU A 181 1.16 -12.70 14.56
N ALA A 182 2.02 -13.40 13.85
CA ALA A 182 2.76 -12.85 12.72
C ALA A 182 1.81 -12.41 11.59
N HIS A 183 0.77 -13.22 11.31
CA HIS A 183 -0.27 -12.87 10.36
C HIS A 183 -1.05 -11.60 10.80
N ALA A 184 -1.50 -11.55 12.06
CA ALA A 184 -2.19 -10.38 12.59
C ALA A 184 -1.31 -9.13 12.58
N ALA A 185 -0.03 -9.25 12.96
CA ALA A 185 0.94 -8.16 12.88
C ALA A 185 1.10 -7.67 11.42
N PHE A 186 1.22 -8.59 10.45
CA PHE A 186 1.31 -8.26 9.05
C PHE A 186 0.07 -7.49 8.56
N LEU A 187 -1.15 -7.96 8.87
CA LEU A 187 -2.38 -7.26 8.52
C LEU A 187 -2.44 -5.87 9.15
N THR A 188 -2.01 -5.74 10.41
CA THR A 188 -1.93 -4.45 11.09
C THR A 188 -0.98 -3.49 10.38
N LEU A 189 0.19 -3.97 9.92
CA LEU A 189 1.12 -3.15 9.16
C LEU A 189 0.54 -2.70 7.82
N VAL A 190 -0.16 -3.59 7.11
CA VAL A 190 -0.84 -3.24 5.85
C VAL A 190 -1.89 -2.16 6.09
N VAL A 191 -2.78 -2.35 7.09
CA VAL A 191 -3.80 -1.35 7.44
C VAL A 191 -3.18 -0.02 7.84
N LEU A 192 -2.12 -0.04 8.66
CA LEU A 192 -1.45 1.17 9.13
C LEU A 192 -0.85 1.97 7.96
N ASN A 193 -0.15 1.29 7.04
CA ASN A 193 0.40 1.94 5.85
C ASN A 193 -0.70 2.49 4.93
N LEU A 194 -1.81 1.76 4.77
CA LEU A 194 -2.95 2.22 3.96
C LEU A 194 -3.63 3.43 4.59
N VAL A 195 -3.86 3.45 5.91
CA VAL A 195 -4.53 4.57 6.60
C VAL A 195 -3.71 5.85 6.52
N ILE A 196 -2.42 5.78 6.87
CA ILE A 196 -1.53 6.94 6.86
C ILE A 196 -1.31 7.42 5.42
N GLY A 197 -1.06 6.50 4.50
CA GLY A 197 -0.86 6.83 3.11
C GLY A 197 -2.12 7.39 2.43
N PHE A 198 -3.31 6.85 2.75
CA PHE A 198 -4.59 7.36 2.26
C PHE A 198 -4.79 8.84 2.62
N GLN A 199 -4.52 9.21 3.87
CA GLN A 199 -4.64 10.59 4.33
C GLN A 199 -3.59 11.52 3.72
N ALA A 200 -2.37 10.99 3.52
CA ALA A 200 -1.25 11.79 3.03
C ALA A 200 -1.28 12.04 1.52
N ILE A 201 -1.58 11.02 0.75
CA ILE A 201 -1.36 11.03 -0.71
C ILE A 201 -2.52 10.42 -1.53
N GLY A 202 -3.57 9.95 -0.85
CA GLY A 202 -4.75 9.35 -1.48
C GLY A 202 -4.70 7.84 -1.67
N ALA A 203 -5.89 7.22 -1.74
CA ALA A 203 -6.06 5.77 -1.78
C ALA A 203 -5.39 5.13 -3.00
N LEU A 204 -5.62 5.70 -4.19
CA LEU A 204 -5.09 5.17 -5.45
C LEU A 204 -3.55 5.06 -5.43
N MET A 205 -2.89 6.11 -4.94
CA MET A 205 -1.43 6.16 -4.93
C MET A 205 -0.84 5.16 -3.94
N VAL A 206 -1.43 5.01 -2.75
CA VAL A 206 -0.93 4.06 -1.72
C VAL A 206 -1.04 2.63 -2.19
N VAL A 207 -2.21 2.24 -2.71
CA VAL A 207 -2.43 0.88 -3.25
C VAL A 207 -1.54 0.63 -4.46
N GLY A 208 -1.42 1.62 -5.36
CA GLY A 208 -0.53 1.54 -6.51
C GLY A 208 0.93 1.35 -6.12
N LEU A 209 1.45 2.12 -5.16
CA LEU A 209 2.83 1.99 -4.64
C LEU A 209 3.06 0.68 -3.87
N MET A 210 2.02 0.12 -3.26
CA MET A 210 2.13 -1.18 -2.58
C MET A 210 2.18 -2.33 -3.59
N MET A 211 1.32 -2.33 -4.63
CA MET A 211 1.15 -3.48 -5.51
C MET A 211 2.03 -3.46 -6.76
N LEU A 212 2.13 -2.33 -7.46
CA LEU A 212 2.82 -2.28 -8.77
C LEU A 212 4.33 -2.52 -8.65
N PRO A 213 5.08 -1.88 -7.72
CA PRO A 213 6.50 -2.15 -7.55
C PRO A 213 6.77 -3.58 -7.08
N ALA A 214 5.92 -4.13 -6.21
CA ALA A 214 6.03 -5.50 -5.74
C ALA A 214 5.80 -6.52 -6.87
N ALA A 215 4.79 -6.28 -7.72
CA ALA A 215 4.53 -7.11 -8.90
C ALA A 215 5.67 -7.01 -9.92
N ALA A 216 6.18 -5.81 -10.17
CA ALA A 216 7.32 -5.59 -11.06
C ALA A 216 8.59 -6.31 -10.59
N ALA A 217 8.91 -6.22 -9.29
CA ALA A 217 10.09 -6.86 -8.70
C ALA A 217 10.13 -8.37 -8.94
N ARG A 218 8.98 -9.05 -8.99
CA ARG A 218 8.89 -10.51 -9.22
C ARG A 218 9.41 -10.97 -10.57
N PHE A 219 9.44 -10.10 -11.56
CA PHE A 219 10.03 -10.41 -12.87
C PHE A 219 11.56 -10.32 -12.89
N TRP A 220 12.17 -9.76 -11.82
CA TRP A 220 13.62 -9.56 -11.73
C TRP A 220 14.32 -10.55 -10.80
N SER A 221 13.62 -11.10 -9.78
CA SER A 221 14.23 -12.05 -8.84
C SER A 221 13.20 -13.05 -8.31
N ARG A 222 13.69 -14.23 -7.89
CA ARG A 222 12.92 -15.23 -7.13
C ARG A 222 13.28 -15.25 -5.65
N ARG A 223 14.37 -14.60 -5.26
CA ARG A 223 14.86 -14.58 -3.87
C ARG A 223 14.14 -13.49 -3.08
N LEU A 224 13.44 -13.87 -2.01
CA LEU A 224 12.68 -12.97 -1.18
C LEU A 224 13.52 -11.80 -0.62
N LEU A 225 14.76 -12.08 -0.18
CA LEU A 225 15.70 -11.06 0.30
C LEU A 225 16.05 -9.98 -0.74
N ILE A 226 15.93 -10.30 -2.03
CA ILE A 226 16.18 -9.35 -3.13
C ILE A 226 14.86 -8.66 -3.51
N LEU A 227 13.73 -9.37 -3.46
CA LEU A 227 12.42 -8.84 -3.83
C LEU A 227 12.01 -7.66 -2.96
N LEU A 228 12.23 -7.74 -1.65
CA LEU A 228 11.82 -6.70 -0.70
C LEU A 228 12.51 -5.34 -0.99
N PRO A 229 13.87 -5.26 -1.00
CA PRO A 229 14.53 -3.99 -1.30
C PRO A 229 14.33 -3.55 -2.75
N LEU A 230 14.17 -4.48 -3.69
CA LEU A 230 13.90 -4.15 -5.09
C LEU A 230 12.53 -3.50 -5.27
N ALA A 231 11.49 -4.00 -4.63
CA ALA A 231 10.17 -3.37 -4.64
C ALA A 231 10.20 -1.97 -4.03
N ALA A 232 10.91 -1.79 -2.91
CA ALA A 232 11.12 -0.49 -2.30
C ALA A 232 11.85 0.49 -3.23
N LEU A 233 12.92 0.03 -3.89
CA LEU A 233 13.70 0.85 -4.84
C LEU A 233 12.86 1.25 -6.05
N ILE A 234 12.15 0.31 -6.68
CA ILE A 234 11.26 0.60 -7.81
C ILE A 234 10.22 1.64 -7.39
N GLY A 235 9.58 1.46 -6.24
CA GLY A 235 8.60 2.42 -5.71
C GLY A 235 9.20 3.81 -5.49
N ALA A 236 10.39 3.90 -4.88
CA ALA A 236 11.10 5.15 -4.63
C ALA A 236 11.46 5.89 -5.94
N VAL A 237 11.92 5.16 -6.95
CA VAL A 237 12.23 5.71 -8.29
C VAL A 237 10.95 6.21 -8.97
N CYS A 238 9.84 5.46 -8.88
CA CYS A 238 8.54 5.89 -9.43
C CYS A 238 8.01 7.15 -8.74
N VAL A 239 8.18 7.27 -7.42
CA VAL A 239 7.83 8.49 -6.67
C VAL A 239 8.64 9.67 -7.16
N TRP A 240 9.97 9.52 -7.25
CA TRP A 240 10.86 10.59 -7.68
C TRP A 240 10.52 11.06 -9.10
N LEU A 241 10.49 10.14 -10.07
CA LEU A 241 10.18 10.48 -11.46
C LEU A 241 8.74 11.00 -11.62
N GLY A 242 7.78 10.44 -10.88
CA GLY A 242 6.38 10.86 -10.92
C GLY A 242 6.17 12.27 -10.40
N LEU A 243 6.89 12.67 -9.36
CA LEU A 243 6.87 14.03 -8.85
C LEU A 243 7.52 15.01 -9.84
N VAL A 244 8.63 14.63 -10.46
CA VAL A 244 9.27 15.45 -11.51
C VAL A 244 8.32 15.64 -12.69
N LEU A 245 7.71 14.57 -13.19
CA LEU A 245 6.74 14.63 -14.28
C LEU A 245 5.53 15.50 -13.92
N SER A 246 4.97 15.31 -12.73
CA SER A 246 3.86 16.10 -12.22
C SER A 246 4.18 17.59 -12.18
N PHE A 247 5.37 17.95 -11.75
CA PHE A 247 5.81 19.35 -11.64
C PHE A 247 5.91 20.02 -13.01
N TYR A 248 6.60 19.39 -13.97
CA TYR A 248 6.79 20.00 -15.30
C TYR A 248 5.55 19.94 -16.19
N ALA A 249 4.73 18.90 -16.07
CA ALA A 249 3.51 18.77 -16.85
C ALA A 249 2.27 19.41 -16.21
N SER A 250 2.39 19.97 -14.98
CA SER A 250 1.27 20.50 -14.20
C SER A 250 0.12 19.51 -14.03
N LEU A 251 0.44 18.22 -13.85
CA LEU A 251 -0.51 17.12 -13.68
C LEU A 251 -0.65 16.70 -12.20
N PRO A 252 -1.76 16.06 -11.81
CA PRO A 252 -1.91 15.51 -10.46
C PRO A 252 -0.82 14.49 -10.12
N SER A 253 -0.13 14.67 -9.00
CA SER A 253 1.05 13.88 -8.62
C SER A 253 0.74 12.40 -8.38
N GLY A 254 -0.38 12.08 -7.72
CA GLY A 254 -0.79 10.70 -7.45
C GLY A 254 -0.91 9.84 -8.71
N PRO A 255 -1.76 10.23 -9.68
CA PRO A 255 -1.87 9.52 -10.96
C PRO A 255 -0.56 9.41 -11.73
N CYS A 256 0.30 10.46 -11.75
CA CYS A 256 1.60 10.41 -12.43
C CYS A 256 2.51 9.32 -11.85
N ILE A 257 2.58 9.21 -10.52
CA ILE A 257 3.38 8.19 -9.83
C ILE A 257 2.84 6.79 -10.12
N VAL A 258 1.53 6.59 -10.06
CA VAL A 258 0.90 5.29 -10.33
C VAL A 258 1.08 4.87 -11.78
N LEU A 259 0.92 5.79 -12.74
CA LEU A 259 1.13 5.50 -14.16
C LEU A 259 2.58 5.13 -14.46
N LEU A 260 3.55 5.80 -13.83
CA LEU A 260 4.96 5.42 -13.96
C LEU A 260 5.25 4.05 -13.34
N ALA A 261 4.68 3.76 -12.18
CA ALA A 261 4.80 2.43 -11.57
C ALA A 261 4.16 1.36 -12.45
N GLY A 262 3.02 1.65 -13.07
CA GLY A 262 2.36 0.79 -14.06
C GLY A 262 3.21 0.59 -15.33
N ALA A 263 3.80 1.65 -15.86
CA ALA A 263 4.71 1.57 -17.01
C ALA A 263 5.95 0.73 -16.68
N PHE A 264 6.52 0.89 -15.48
CA PHE A 264 7.64 0.07 -15.02
C PHE A 264 7.24 -1.39 -14.84
N TYR A 265 6.02 -1.65 -14.35
CA TYR A 265 5.48 -3.02 -14.26
C TYR A 265 5.34 -3.65 -15.66
N LEU A 266 4.75 -2.94 -16.63
CA LEU A 266 4.62 -3.43 -18.01
C LEU A 266 5.98 -3.65 -18.67
N PHE A 267 6.93 -2.76 -18.45
CA PHE A 267 8.31 -2.95 -18.90
C PHE A 267 8.92 -4.21 -18.28
N SER A 268 8.75 -4.42 -16.97
CA SER A 268 9.25 -5.60 -16.26
C SER A 268 8.59 -6.88 -16.75
N LEU A 269 7.31 -6.85 -17.10
CA LEU A 269 6.57 -7.97 -17.68
C LEU A 269 7.18 -8.41 -19.03
N VAL A 270 7.61 -7.45 -19.85
CA VAL A 270 8.21 -7.74 -21.16
C VAL A 270 9.68 -8.12 -21.04
N ALA A 271 10.48 -7.32 -20.34
CA ALA A 271 11.94 -7.40 -20.28
C ALA A 271 12.50 -8.23 -19.11
N GLY A 272 11.66 -8.59 -18.14
CA GLY A 272 12.11 -9.26 -16.91
C GLY A 272 12.84 -10.58 -17.15
N PRO A 273 13.98 -10.81 -16.48
CA PRO A 273 14.77 -12.04 -16.66
C PRO A 273 14.09 -13.29 -16.09
N VAL A 274 13.12 -13.11 -15.18
CA VAL A 274 12.38 -14.17 -14.51
C VAL A 274 10.93 -14.14 -14.97
N ASN A 275 10.51 -15.11 -15.78
CA ASN A 275 9.14 -15.23 -16.31
C ASN A 275 8.65 -14.03 -17.17
N GLY A 276 9.55 -13.21 -17.72
CA GLY A 276 9.19 -12.15 -18.67
C GLY A 276 8.75 -12.73 -20.02
N LEU A 277 7.88 -12.03 -20.75
CA LEU A 277 7.29 -12.50 -22.01
C LEU A 277 8.33 -12.81 -23.09
N LEU A 278 9.42 -12.05 -23.16
CA LEU A 278 10.50 -12.25 -24.14
C LEU A 278 11.43 -13.44 -23.80
N ARG A 279 11.38 -13.95 -22.56
CA ARG A 279 12.26 -15.03 -22.07
C ARG A 279 11.50 -16.23 -21.50
N SER A 280 10.21 -16.37 -21.82
CA SER A 280 9.42 -17.52 -21.42
C SER A 280 9.83 -18.77 -22.20
N THR A 281 10.94 -19.39 -21.81
CA THR A 281 11.07 -20.84 -21.99
C THR A 281 10.04 -21.48 -21.05
N PRO A 282 9.14 -22.34 -21.55
CA PRO A 282 8.20 -23.04 -20.67
C PRO A 282 9.03 -23.93 -19.72
N PHE A 283 9.12 -23.49 -18.44
CA PHE A 283 9.72 -24.33 -17.41
C PHE A 283 8.73 -25.45 -17.07
N PRO A 284 9.16 -26.72 -17.05
CA PRO A 284 8.37 -27.78 -16.48
C PRO A 284 8.10 -27.45 -15.02
N ILE A 285 6.84 -27.52 -14.64
CA ILE A 285 6.40 -27.49 -13.23
C ILE A 285 7.03 -28.74 -12.61
N THR A 286 8.16 -28.58 -11.95
CA THR A 286 8.65 -29.61 -11.04
C THR A 286 7.80 -29.53 -9.78
N VAL A 287 6.97 -30.57 -9.62
CA VAL A 287 6.17 -30.88 -8.44
C VAL A 287 7.07 -31.07 -7.22
#